data_991d057d0b43cbd48d3fbde094366b45
#
_entry.id   991d057d0b43cbd48d3fbde094366b45
#
_cell.length_a   1.000
_cell.length_b   1.000
_cell.length_c   1.000
_cell.angle_alpha   90.00
_cell.angle_beta   90.00
_cell.angle_gamma   90.00
#
_symmetry.space_group_name_H-M   'P 1'
#
loop_
_entity.id
_entity.type
_entity.pdbx_description
1 polymer ?
#
loop_
_entity_poly.entity_id
_entity_poly.type
_entity_poly.pdbx_seq_one_letter_code
_entity_poly.pdbx_strand_id
1 'polypeptide(L)'
;MGFRELVSYNALGIVYPSNTVTTLRQTTSKNPELVEKFLKTLMEGIFIFKTNKEKSLAVMRKYLRGASQEVLEETYQYTTAEMEQVPYPSLEVITSGLDMLSFQYPQAKQTDPNLIFDASFVRRIDQSGFIAGLYKK
;
A
#
# COMPACT_ATOMS: atom_id res chain seq x y z
N MET A 1 7.63 13.81 21.75
CA MET A 1 6.30 13.60 22.33
C MET A 1 6.34 12.29 23.11
N GLY A 2 5.82 12.24 24.33
CA GLY A 2 5.97 11.09 25.24
C GLY A 2 5.05 9.90 24.97
N PHE A 3 4.80 9.54 23.72
CA PHE A 3 4.07 8.31 23.40
C PHE A 3 5.01 7.12 23.41
N ARG A 4 4.51 6.00 23.93
CA ARG A 4 5.20 4.72 23.94
C ARG A 4 4.32 3.71 23.22
N GLU A 5 4.90 3.04 22.22
CA GLU A 5 4.23 1.90 21.59
C GLU A 5 4.06 0.78 22.64
N LEU A 6 2.85 0.30 22.80
CA LEU A 6 2.53 -0.81 23.72
C LEU A 6 2.65 -2.15 23.00
N VAL A 7 2.23 -2.21 21.73
CA VAL A 7 2.27 -3.41 20.91
C VAL A 7 2.06 -3.03 19.44
N SER A 8 2.71 -3.73 18.53
CA SER A 8 2.45 -3.59 17.10
C SER A 8 1.52 -4.71 16.62
N TYR A 9 0.65 -4.41 15.66
CA TYR A 9 -0.21 -5.42 15.04
C TYR A 9 0.62 -6.51 14.34
N ASN A 10 1.73 -6.15 13.71
CA ASN A 10 2.64 -7.10 13.09
C ASN A 10 3.22 -8.09 14.11
N ALA A 11 3.59 -7.62 15.31
CA ALA A 11 4.08 -8.48 16.39
C ALA A 11 3.02 -9.47 16.90
N LEU A 12 1.74 -9.14 16.72
CA LEU A 12 0.61 -10.00 17.07
C LEU A 12 0.18 -10.92 15.91
N GLY A 13 0.84 -10.83 14.75
CA GLY A 13 0.43 -11.56 13.55
C GLY A 13 -0.92 -11.09 12.97
N ILE A 14 -1.36 -9.86 13.33
CA ILE A 14 -2.61 -9.30 12.82
C ILE A 14 -2.34 -8.66 11.48
N VAL A 15 -2.87 -9.26 10.43
CA VAL A 15 -2.84 -8.73 9.07
C VAL A 15 -3.97 -7.71 8.90
N TYR A 16 -3.63 -6.49 8.47
CA TYR A 16 -4.57 -5.38 8.39
C TYR A 16 -4.38 -4.57 7.10
N PRO A 17 -5.47 -4.23 6.37
CA PRO A 17 -5.40 -3.38 5.19
C PRO A 17 -5.09 -1.93 5.61
N SER A 18 -3.85 -1.50 5.40
CA SER A 18 -3.38 -0.16 5.75
C SER A 18 -3.65 0.83 4.62
N ASN A 19 -3.04 0.60 3.46
CA ASN A 19 -3.16 1.47 2.29
C ASN A 19 -3.63 0.66 1.08
N THR A 20 -4.72 1.10 0.44
CA THR A 20 -5.29 0.43 -0.72
C THR A 20 -5.55 1.40 -1.85
N VAL A 21 -5.41 0.91 -3.09
CA VAL A 21 -5.90 1.61 -4.28
C VAL A 21 -7.28 1.08 -4.61
N THR A 22 -8.28 1.93 -4.48
CA THR A 22 -9.68 1.56 -4.71
C THR A 22 -10.25 2.33 -5.89
N THR A 23 -11.00 1.65 -6.75
CA THR A 23 -11.69 2.26 -7.89
C THR A 23 -12.99 1.52 -8.18
N LEU A 24 -13.81 2.11 -9.05
CA LEU A 24 -15.07 1.48 -9.50
C LEU A 24 -14.76 0.37 -10.52
N ARG A 25 -15.53 -0.71 -10.52
CA ARG A 25 -15.47 -1.77 -11.55
C ARG A 25 -15.63 -1.21 -12.97
N GLN A 26 -16.49 -0.19 -13.12
CA GLN A 26 -16.67 0.48 -14.40
C GLN A 26 -15.37 1.13 -14.89
N THR A 27 -14.54 1.66 -13.99
CA THR A 27 -13.24 2.23 -14.36
C THR A 27 -12.28 1.15 -14.83
N THR A 28 -12.22 0.02 -14.14
CA THR A 28 -11.33 -1.09 -14.54
C THR A 28 -11.74 -1.70 -15.89
N SER A 29 -13.04 -1.74 -16.20
CA SER A 29 -13.56 -2.31 -17.46
C SER A 29 -13.52 -1.33 -18.63
N LYS A 30 -13.82 -0.03 -18.41
CA LYS A 30 -13.88 0.95 -19.49
C LYS A 30 -12.57 1.67 -19.76
N ASN A 31 -11.72 1.79 -18.74
CA ASN A 31 -10.46 2.53 -18.81
C ASN A 31 -9.30 1.74 -18.20
N PRO A 32 -9.03 0.48 -18.63
CA PRO A 32 -7.98 -0.36 -18.04
C PRO A 32 -6.60 0.27 -18.17
N GLU A 33 -6.33 0.99 -19.25
CA GLU A 33 -5.05 1.70 -19.45
C GLU A 33 -4.82 2.80 -18.42
N LEU A 34 -5.87 3.51 -18.00
CA LEU A 34 -5.77 4.53 -16.95
C LEU A 34 -5.36 3.88 -15.63
N VAL A 35 -5.98 2.75 -15.29
CA VAL A 35 -5.65 2.00 -14.07
C VAL A 35 -4.20 1.51 -14.12
N GLU A 36 -3.77 0.98 -15.25
CA GLU A 36 -2.39 0.51 -15.42
C GLU A 36 -1.37 1.64 -15.32
N LYS A 37 -1.62 2.79 -15.96
CA LYS A 37 -0.76 3.97 -15.87
C LYS A 37 -0.66 4.49 -14.44
N PHE A 38 -1.79 4.55 -13.73
CA PHE A 38 -1.81 4.95 -12.33
C PHE A 38 -0.96 4.01 -11.45
N LEU A 39 -1.14 2.69 -11.61
CA LEU A 39 -0.38 1.71 -10.85
C LEU A 39 1.11 1.75 -11.17
N LYS A 40 1.51 1.92 -12.42
CA LYS A 40 2.92 2.13 -12.80
C LYS A 40 3.51 3.36 -12.11
N THR A 41 2.79 4.49 -12.11
CA THR A 41 3.22 5.71 -11.41
C THR A 41 3.35 5.48 -9.90
N LEU A 42 2.42 4.72 -9.29
CA LEU A 42 2.51 4.35 -7.88
C LEU A 42 3.78 3.51 -7.62
N MET A 43 4.07 2.52 -8.46
CA MET A 43 5.27 1.67 -8.33
C MET A 43 6.57 2.46 -8.52
N GLU A 44 6.61 3.42 -9.43
CA GLU A 44 7.72 4.38 -9.54
C GLU A 44 7.85 5.22 -8.26
N GLY A 45 6.75 5.66 -7.67
CA GLY A 45 6.74 6.36 -6.39
C GLY A 45 7.29 5.52 -5.26
N ILE A 46 6.90 4.25 -5.17
CA ILE A 46 7.43 3.28 -4.20
C ILE A 46 8.93 3.10 -4.40
N PHE A 47 9.38 2.90 -5.63
CA PHE A 47 10.80 2.79 -5.96
C PHE A 47 11.59 4.01 -5.51
N ILE A 48 11.14 5.23 -5.86
CA ILE A 48 11.81 6.47 -5.46
C ILE A 48 11.84 6.57 -3.92
N PHE A 49 10.73 6.27 -3.26
CA PHE A 49 10.64 6.32 -1.81
C PHE A 49 11.67 5.39 -1.15
N LYS A 50 11.80 4.16 -1.64
CA LYS A 50 12.73 3.16 -1.09
C LYS A 50 14.21 3.44 -1.41
N THR A 51 14.50 4.08 -2.55
CA THR A 51 15.87 4.19 -3.05
C THR A 51 16.47 5.60 -2.93
N ASN A 52 15.64 6.61 -2.70
CA ASN A 52 16.10 8.00 -2.57
C ASN A 52 15.58 8.65 -1.29
N LYS A 53 16.29 8.40 -0.19
CA LYS A 53 15.94 8.90 1.15
C LYS A 53 15.81 10.42 1.19
N GLU A 54 16.76 11.14 0.59
CA GLU A 54 16.78 12.61 0.62
C GLU A 54 15.52 13.20 -0.02
N LYS A 55 15.19 12.74 -1.23
CA LYS A 55 13.98 13.16 -1.93
C LYS A 55 12.71 12.79 -1.17
N SER A 56 12.68 11.60 -0.59
CA SER A 56 11.55 11.11 0.19
C SER A 56 11.31 11.96 1.44
N LEU A 57 12.37 12.26 2.20
CA LEU A 57 12.29 13.14 3.36
C LEU A 57 11.88 14.57 2.98
N ALA A 58 12.35 15.09 1.85
CA ALA A 58 11.93 16.40 1.35
C ALA A 58 10.42 16.45 1.05
N VAL A 59 9.89 15.39 0.41
CA VAL A 59 8.45 15.26 0.14
C VAL A 59 7.68 15.09 1.45
N MET A 60 8.11 14.20 2.34
CA MET A 60 7.48 13.99 3.64
C MET A 60 7.39 15.29 4.45
N ARG A 61 8.45 16.09 4.48
CA ARG A 61 8.46 17.39 5.18
C ARG A 61 7.41 18.36 4.64
N LYS A 62 7.14 18.31 3.32
CA LYS A 62 6.11 19.13 2.68
C LYS A 62 4.70 18.75 3.12
N TYR A 63 4.43 17.45 3.30
CA TYR A 63 3.09 16.95 3.60
C TYR A 63 2.85 16.73 5.10
N LEU A 64 3.88 16.35 5.87
CA LEU A 64 3.82 16.18 7.32
C LEU A 64 4.29 17.47 8.01
N ARG A 65 3.51 18.54 7.83
CA ARG A 65 3.82 19.87 8.38
C ARG A 65 3.94 19.82 9.90
N GLY A 66 5.02 20.37 10.43
CA GLY A 66 5.27 20.43 11.88
C GLY A 66 5.95 19.17 12.47
N ALA A 67 6.19 18.14 11.68
CA ALA A 67 6.98 16.99 12.13
C ALA A 67 8.46 17.40 12.30
N SER A 68 9.09 16.96 13.41
CA SER A 68 10.53 17.13 13.61
C SER A 68 11.32 16.27 12.62
N GLN A 69 12.61 16.61 12.44
CA GLN A 69 13.51 15.80 11.60
C GLN A 69 13.57 14.35 12.10
N GLU A 70 13.66 14.13 13.39
CA GLU A 70 13.67 12.81 14.03
C GLU A 70 12.42 11.99 13.66
N VAL A 71 11.21 12.57 13.79
CA VAL A 71 9.96 11.91 13.43
C VAL A 71 9.92 11.57 11.94
N LEU A 72 10.41 12.45 11.07
CA LEU A 72 10.48 12.17 9.63
C LEU A 72 11.42 11.01 9.32
N GLU A 73 12.60 10.96 9.97
CA GLU A 73 13.57 9.88 9.81
C GLU A 73 13.03 8.53 10.29
N GLU A 74 12.43 8.48 11.47
CA GLU A 74 11.82 7.27 12.03
C GLU A 74 10.66 6.79 11.14
N THR A 75 9.78 7.70 10.72
CA THR A 75 8.67 7.37 9.82
C THR A 75 9.17 6.83 8.49
N TYR A 76 10.22 7.44 7.93
CA TYR A 76 10.84 6.96 6.69
C TYR A 76 11.39 5.54 6.85
N GLN A 77 12.15 5.28 7.91
CA GLN A 77 12.75 3.97 8.18
C GLN A 77 11.66 2.90 8.33
N TYR A 78 10.66 3.16 9.16
CA TYR A 78 9.53 2.26 9.36
C TYR A 78 8.79 1.98 8.05
N THR A 79 8.38 3.03 7.34
CA THR A 79 7.61 2.88 6.09
C THR A 79 8.42 2.15 5.02
N THR A 80 9.73 2.41 4.91
CA THR A 80 10.60 1.74 3.93
C THR A 80 10.74 0.25 4.21
N ALA A 81 10.76 -0.15 5.49
CA ALA A 81 10.83 -1.54 5.90
C ALA A 81 9.52 -2.30 5.60
N GLU A 82 8.38 -1.69 5.90
CA GLU A 82 7.06 -2.32 5.73
C GLU A 82 6.52 -2.29 4.30
N MET A 83 6.95 -1.32 3.50
CA MET A 83 6.44 -1.13 2.14
C MET A 83 7.02 -2.18 1.19
N GLU A 84 6.17 -2.97 0.58
CA GLU A 84 6.57 -3.95 -0.44
C GLU A 84 6.97 -3.28 -1.76
N GLN A 85 7.92 -3.91 -2.48
CA GLN A 85 8.33 -3.43 -3.82
C GLN A 85 7.24 -3.64 -4.86
N VAL A 86 6.54 -4.76 -4.75
CA VAL A 86 5.42 -5.11 -5.62
C VAL A 86 4.16 -5.19 -4.77
N PRO A 87 3.26 -4.21 -4.85
CA PRO A 87 2.11 -4.10 -3.97
C PRO A 87 0.96 -5.03 -4.44
N TYR A 88 1.15 -6.34 -4.32
CA TYR A 88 0.08 -7.29 -4.61
C TYR A 88 -1.03 -7.18 -3.56
N PRO A 89 -2.30 -7.10 -3.99
CA PRO A 89 -3.39 -7.27 -3.06
C PRO A 89 -3.39 -8.71 -2.54
N SER A 90 -3.56 -8.89 -1.24
CA SER A 90 -3.60 -10.19 -0.56
C SER A 90 -5.02 -10.56 -0.19
N LEU A 91 -5.41 -11.80 -0.49
CA LEU A 91 -6.70 -12.36 -0.07
C LEU A 91 -6.85 -12.35 1.45
N GLU A 92 -5.76 -12.64 2.16
CA GLU A 92 -5.71 -12.64 3.62
C GLU A 92 -6.02 -11.25 4.18
N VAL A 93 -5.39 -10.20 3.64
CA VAL A 93 -5.62 -8.81 4.04
C VAL A 93 -7.09 -8.41 3.81
N ILE A 94 -7.67 -8.79 2.67
CA ILE A 94 -9.08 -8.49 2.37
C ILE A 94 -10.01 -9.24 3.30
N THR A 95 -9.76 -10.52 3.57
CA THR A 95 -10.56 -11.33 4.50
C THR A 95 -10.51 -10.74 5.91
N SER A 96 -9.33 -10.41 6.41
CA SER A 96 -9.17 -9.75 7.71
C SER A 96 -9.92 -8.42 7.78
N GLY A 97 -9.85 -7.61 6.73
CA GLY A 97 -10.61 -6.36 6.63
C GLY A 97 -12.13 -6.58 6.69
N LEU A 98 -12.65 -7.60 6.00
CA LEU A 98 -14.07 -7.97 6.06
C LEU A 98 -14.49 -8.45 7.44
N ASP A 99 -13.65 -9.25 8.09
CA ASP A 99 -13.91 -9.72 9.45
C ASP A 99 -13.99 -8.55 10.44
N MET A 100 -13.05 -7.61 10.37
CA MET A 100 -13.08 -6.39 11.18
C MET A 100 -14.32 -5.55 10.90
N LEU A 101 -14.67 -5.37 9.63
CA LEU A 101 -15.83 -4.59 9.21
C LEU A 101 -17.15 -5.25 9.69
N SER A 102 -17.16 -6.57 9.83
CA SER A 102 -18.34 -7.32 10.24
C SER A 102 -18.80 -7.05 11.68
N PHE A 103 -17.93 -6.51 12.54
CA PHE A 103 -18.33 -6.06 13.87
C PHE A 103 -19.33 -4.91 13.82
N GLN A 104 -19.21 -4.05 12.80
CA GLN A 104 -20.10 -2.91 12.59
C GLN A 104 -21.19 -3.23 11.55
N TYR A 105 -20.85 -4.02 10.53
CA TYR A 105 -21.71 -4.39 9.41
C TYR A 105 -21.74 -5.91 9.23
N PRO A 106 -22.66 -6.64 9.90
CA PRO A 106 -22.70 -8.10 9.89
C PRO A 106 -22.74 -8.74 8.50
N GLN A 107 -23.32 -8.05 7.51
CA GLN A 107 -23.37 -8.51 6.12
C GLN A 107 -21.97 -8.62 5.47
N ALA A 108 -20.95 -7.98 6.01
CA ALA A 108 -19.58 -8.07 5.48
C ALA A 108 -19.06 -9.52 5.53
N LYS A 109 -19.49 -10.33 6.50
CA LYS A 109 -19.15 -11.76 6.59
C LYS A 109 -19.66 -12.60 5.42
N GLN A 110 -20.70 -12.14 4.73
CA GLN A 110 -21.31 -12.85 3.60
C GLN A 110 -20.69 -12.42 2.26
N THR A 111 -19.79 -11.45 2.29
CA THR A 111 -19.14 -10.93 1.09
C THR A 111 -18.00 -11.85 0.67
N ASP A 112 -18.04 -12.34 -0.58
CA ASP A 112 -16.93 -13.09 -1.15
C ASP A 112 -15.72 -12.14 -1.33
N PRO A 113 -14.60 -12.36 -0.63
CA PRO A 113 -13.43 -11.49 -0.74
C PRO A 113 -12.87 -11.45 -2.17
N ASN A 114 -13.01 -12.54 -2.95
CA ASN A 114 -12.54 -12.57 -4.34
C ASN A 114 -13.28 -11.59 -5.26
N LEU A 115 -14.44 -11.11 -4.86
CA LEU A 115 -15.19 -10.11 -5.61
C LEU A 115 -14.74 -8.68 -5.34
N ILE A 116 -13.86 -8.45 -4.35
CA ILE A 116 -13.50 -7.10 -3.89
C ILE A 116 -12.16 -6.66 -4.46
N PHE A 117 -11.22 -7.57 -4.71
CA PHE A 117 -9.91 -7.21 -5.21
C PHE A 117 -9.60 -7.79 -6.59
N ASP A 118 -8.71 -7.12 -7.31
CA ASP A 118 -8.22 -7.55 -8.62
C ASP A 118 -6.69 -7.42 -8.68
N ALA A 119 -6.00 -8.55 -8.61
CA ALA A 119 -4.54 -8.60 -8.72
C ALA A 119 -4.05 -8.62 -10.19
N SER A 120 -4.94 -8.68 -11.17
CA SER A 120 -4.55 -8.89 -12.58
C SER A 120 -3.72 -7.75 -13.14
N PHE A 121 -4.01 -6.51 -12.75
CA PHE A 121 -3.26 -5.33 -13.18
C PHE A 121 -1.83 -5.34 -12.64
N VAL A 122 -1.65 -5.57 -11.33
CA VAL A 122 -0.33 -5.65 -10.71
C VAL A 122 0.48 -6.78 -11.33
N ARG A 123 -0.15 -7.95 -11.52
CA ARG A 123 0.48 -9.12 -12.14
C ARG A 123 0.98 -8.83 -13.56
N ARG A 124 0.20 -8.17 -14.40
CA ARG A 124 0.62 -7.80 -15.76
C ARG A 124 1.82 -6.85 -15.74
N ILE A 125 1.79 -5.84 -14.86
CA ILE A 125 2.89 -4.89 -14.74
C ILE A 125 4.17 -5.58 -14.27
N ASP A 126 4.07 -6.46 -13.28
CA ASP A 126 5.20 -7.22 -12.75
C ASP A 126 5.78 -8.17 -13.82
N GLN A 127 4.93 -8.96 -14.46
CA GLN A 127 5.34 -9.89 -15.54
C GLN A 127 5.92 -9.17 -16.77
N SER A 128 5.59 -7.91 -17.01
CA SER A 128 6.22 -7.12 -18.07
C SER A 128 7.69 -6.78 -17.81
N GLY A 129 8.19 -7.05 -16.59
CA GLY A 129 9.53 -6.67 -16.16
C GLY A 129 9.68 -5.19 -15.79
N PHE A 130 8.59 -4.41 -15.82
CA PHE A 130 8.61 -2.97 -15.51
C PHE A 130 9.21 -2.70 -14.12
N ILE A 131 8.69 -3.39 -13.09
CA ILE A 131 9.14 -3.20 -11.70
C ILE A 131 10.61 -3.61 -11.55
N ALA A 132 10.96 -4.81 -12.04
CA ALA A 132 12.34 -5.29 -12.01
C ALA A 132 13.31 -4.32 -12.71
N GLY A 133 12.86 -3.65 -13.77
CA GLY A 133 13.63 -2.65 -14.49
C GLY A 133 13.91 -1.39 -13.66
N LEU A 134 13.02 -1.00 -12.74
CA LEU A 134 13.25 0.14 -11.85
C LEU A 134 14.41 -0.12 -10.88
N TYR A 135 14.54 -1.34 -10.36
CA TYR A 135 15.54 -1.71 -9.34
C TYR A 135 16.87 -2.22 -9.92
N LYS A 136 17.00 -2.34 -11.24
CA LYS A 136 18.25 -2.78 -11.91
C LYS A 136 19.24 -1.66 -12.22
N LYS A 137 18.92 -0.40 -11.86
CA LYS A 137 19.77 0.78 -12.15
C LYS A 137 20.77 1.05 -11.04
#